data_87a70d300a11cfb50baa6fe5c80bf40d
#
_entry.id   87a70d300a11cfb50baa6fe5c80bf40d
#
_cell.length_a   1.000
_cell.length_b   1.000
_cell.length_c   1.000
_cell.angle_alpha   90.00
_cell.angle_beta   90.00
_cell.angle_gamma   90.00
#
_symmetry.space_group_name_H-M   'P 1'
#
loop_
_entity.id
_entity.type
_entity.pdbx_description
1 polymer ?
#
loop_
_entity_poly.entity_id
_entity_poly.type
_entity_poly.pdbx_seq_one_letter_code
_entity_poly.pdbx_strand_id
1 'polypeptide(L)'
;GIMQYIYDANPFISPGMIDGHLIEGFAGVAGTEQNPLANKTASTIGNQNAIVSLLRAGTNSIFNSLLDNTIKLEHTMDYLLEGLRVYGTVNYQDNYNRIVKYTPSIPTYTVQRNPTDPTRLDFFGGGMGAGTFESWGYSNWNKLYLDAGIDWHDSFNGHNVSALVLGKASRYTMPGDSYNVPSGVMGFVGRVTYNYEDRYMAEVNVGYNGTEQFAEGRRFGWFPAYSIGWVPTAEDFFPENDILTFLKIRASYGEVGNDQLGGNRRFYYLPNTYNLDQGGYWLGNSDGSSPNPYWTGATEGTLGNPDITWERAKKYD
;
A
#
# COMPACT_ATOMS: atom_id res chain seq x y z
N GLY A 1 13.11 -20.19 -1.96
CA GLY A 1 12.51 -20.97 -3.04
C GLY A 1 13.08 -22.39 -3.06
N ILE A 2 12.50 -23.30 -3.87
CA ILE A 2 12.90 -24.72 -3.89
C ILE A 2 14.39 -24.93 -4.20
N MET A 3 14.96 -24.06 -5.00
CA MET A 3 16.40 -24.09 -5.32
C MET A 3 17.27 -23.94 -4.07
N GLN A 4 16.86 -23.13 -3.11
CA GLN A 4 17.56 -23.02 -1.84
C GLN A 4 17.55 -24.34 -1.06
N TYR A 5 16.41 -25.03 -1.00
CA TYR A 5 16.34 -26.35 -0.37
C TYR A 5 17.20 -27.39 -1.05
N ILE A 6 17.38 -27.33 -2.37
CA ILE A 6 18.27 -28.24 -3.12
C ILE A 6 19.73 -27.95 -2.79
N TYR A 7 20.13 -26.68 -2.71
CA TYR A 7 21.51 -26.30 -2.36
C TYR A 7 21.83 -26.56 -0.88
N ASP A 8 20.86 -26.38 0.00
CA ASP A 8 21.01 -26.55 1.44
C ASP A 8 20.85 -28.03 1.86
N ALA A 9 20.32 -28.89 0.98
CA ALA A 9 20.15 -30.33 1.25
C ALA A 9 21.49 -31.04 1.31
N ASN A 10 21.91 -31.37 2.52
CA ASN A 10 23.09 -32.24 2.72
C ASN A 10 22.68 -33.68 2.44
N PRO A 11 23.23 -34.34 1.41
CA PRO A 11 22.87 -35.72 1.03
C PRO A 11 23.09 -36.75 2.13
N PHE A 12 23.96 -36.47 3.08
CA PHE A 12 24.20 -37.36 4.24
C PHE A 12 23.14 -37.21 5.34
N ILE A 13 22.40 -36.10 5.35
CA ILE A 13 21.41 -35.78 6.39
C ILE A 13 19.99 -35.85 5.84
N SER A 14 19.82 -35.61 4.56
CA SER A 14 18.53 -35.59 3.88
C SER A 14 18.52 -36.47 2.63
N PRO A 15 18.38 -37.77 2.79
CA PRO A 15 18.41 -38.73 1.68
C PRO A 15 17.22 -38.59 0.72
N GLY A 16 16.23 -37.76 1.07
CA GLY A 16 15.01 -37.57 0.28
C GLY A 16 14.06 -38.75 0.42
N MET A 17 14.40 -39.88 -0.14
CA MET A 17 13.58 -41.09 -0.14
C MET A 17 14.46 -42.33 0.12
N ILE A 18 14.00 -43.26 0.97
CA ILE A 18 14.62 -44.54 1.23
C ILE A 18 13.52 -45.60 1.09
N ASP A 19 13.76 -46.62 0.29
CA ASP A 19 12.84 -47.75 0.06
C ASP A 19 11.38 -47.30 -0.22
N GLY A 20 11.23 -46.23 -1.00
CA GLY A 20 9.92 -45.68 -1.34
C GLY A 20 9.29 -44.82 -0.24
N HIS A 21 9.94 -44.62 0.89
CA HIS A 21 9.47 -43.80 2.00
C HIS A 21 10.11 -42.40 1.97
N LEU A 22 9.30 -41.35 2.04
CA LEU A 22 9.80 -39.97 2.17
C LEU A 22 10.34 -39.74 3.58
N ILE A 23 11.62 -39.43 3.71
CA ILE A 23 12.29 -39.30 5.01
C ILE A 23 12.26 -37.83 5.46
N GLU A 24 11.71 -37.62 6.65
CA GLU A 24 11.68 -36.31 7.31
C GLU A 24 12.62 -36.25 8.53
N GLY A 25 13.07 -37.37 9.02
CA GLY A 25 13.99 -37.42 10.15
C GLY A 25 14.60 -38.81 10.39
N PHE A 26 15.57 -38.83 11.29
CA PHE A 26 16.16 -40.05 11.83
C PHE A 26 15.78 -40.17 13.30
N ALA A 27 15.19 -41.28 13.70
CA ALA A 27 14.90 -41.51 15.11
C ALA A 27 16.18 -41.72 15.90
N GLY A 28 16.33 -40.96 16.96
CA GLY A 28 17.51 -41.05 17.83
C GLY A 28 17.44 -42.24 18.75
N VAL A 29 18.31 -43.18 18.54
CA VAL A 29 18.90 -43.95 19.66
C VAL A 29 20.18 -43.23 20.04
N ALA A 30 20.47 -43.09 21.34
CA ALA A 30 21.71 -42.45 21.80
C ALA A 30 22.90 -42.85 20.92
N GLY A 31 23.65 -41.85 20.46
CA GLY A 31 24.72 -42.05 19.48
C GLY A 31 25.64 -43.20 19.85
N THR A 32 25.55 -44.28 19.07
CA THR A 32 26.45 -45.41 19.14
C THR A 32 27.38 -45.34 17.93
N GLU A 33 28.50 -45.99 17.98
CA GLU A 33 29.41 -46.11 16.83
C GLU A 33 28.69 -46.61 15.56
N GLN A 34 27.62 -47.42 15.74
CA GLN A 34 26.82 -47.97 14.66
C GLN A 34 25.76 -46.97 14.13
N ASN A 35 25.43 -45.92 14.88
CA ASN A 35 24.49 -44.90 14.46
C ASN A 35 24.90 -43.50 14.96
N PRO A 36 25.88 -42.88 14.32
CA PRO A 36 26.40 -41.57 14.73
C PRO A 36 25.41 -40.42 14.54
N LEU A 37 24.31 -40.65 13.86
CA LEU A 37 23.25 -39.65 13.62
C LEU A 37 22.11 -39.71 14.65
N ALA A 38 22.22 -40.57 15.65
CA ALA A 38 21.16 -40.87 16.61
C ALA A 38 20.67 -39.74 17.49
N ASN A 39 21.31 -38.59 17.53
CA ASN A 39 20.88 -37.45 18.36
C ASN A 39 20.26 -36.27 17.57
N LYS A 40 19.93 -36.50 16.29
CA LYS A 40 19.28 -35.43 15.52
C LYS A 40 17.77 -35.57 15.58
N THR A 41 17.12 -34.50 16.05
CA THR A 41 15.66 -34.43 16.11
C THR A 41 15.08 -34.34 14.70
N ALA A 42 13.94 -34.97 14.50
CA ALA A 42 13.20 -34.96 13.23
C ALA A 42 13.00 -33.56 12.64
N SER A 43 12.81 -32.55 13.49
CA SER A 43 12.62 -31.15 13.10
C SER A 43 13.82 -30.52 12.39
N THR A 44 15.02 -31.07 12.61
CA THR A 44 16.26 -30.51 12.00
C THR A 44 16.43 -30.95 10.55
N ILE A 45 15.79 -32.03 10.13
CA ILE A 45 15.96 -32.65 8.81
C ILE A 45 14.75 -32.34 7.88
N GLY A 46 13.56 -32.24 8.43
CA GLY A 46 12.35 -32.05 7.65
C GLY A 46 12.34 -30.79 6.79
N ASN A 47 12.99 -29.74 7.25
CA ASN A 47 13.11 -28.50 6.49
C ASN A 47 14.13 -28.56 5.34
N GLN A 48 14.94 -29.62 5.27
CA GLN A 48 16.01 -29.78 4.27
C GLN A 48 15.66 -30.81 3.18
N ASN A 49 14.54 -31.51 3.31
CA ASN A 49 14.11 -32.47 2.28
C ASN A 49 13.40 -31.74 1.16
N ALA A 50 14.07 -31.54 0.04
CA ALA A 50 13.54 -30.83 -1.13
C ALA A 50 12.30 -31.51 -1.72
N ILE A 51 12.21 -32.83 -1.69
CA ILE A 51 11.07 -33.61 -2.22
C ILE A 51 9.85 -33.36 -1.33
N VAL A 52 10.00 -33.42 -0.02
CA VAL A 52 8.93 -33.15 0.93
C VAL A 52 8.45 -31.69 0.79
N SER A 53 9.39 -30.75 0.67
CA SER A 53 9.06 -29.33 0.48
C SER A 53 8.31 -29.08 -0.82
N LEU A 54 8.69 -29.76 -1.90
CA LEU A 54 8.00 -29.67 -3.19
C LEU A 54 6.58 -30.22 -3.10
N LEU A 55 6.41 -31.39 -2.52
CA LEU A 55 5.10 -32.06 -2.42
C LEU A 55 4.16 -31.33 -1.44
N ARG A 56 4.71 -30.69 -0.40
CA ARG A 56 3.95 -29.84 0.54
C ARG A 56 3.69 -28.43 0.03
N ALA A 57 4.27 -28.03 -1.11
CA ALA A 57 4.07 -26.67 -1.63
C ALA A 57 2.60 -26.33 -1.89
N GLY A 58 1.79 -27.34 -2.23
CA GLY A 58 0.36 -27.20 -2.41
C GLY A 58 -0.03 -26.24 -3.54
N THR A 59 -1.21 -25.65 -3.41
CA THR A 59 -1.72 -24.68 -4.38
C THR A 59 -2.09 -23.38 -3.68
N ASN A 60 -1.83 -22.27 -4.36
CA ASN A 60 -2.23 -20.95 -3.93
C ASN A 60 -3.16 -20.36 -5.00
N SER A 61 -4.42 -20.14 -4.63
CA SER A 61 -5.42 -19.54 -5.49
C SER A 61 -5.67 -18.11 -5.04
N ILE A 62 -5.42 -17.16 -5.94
CA ILE A 62 -5.58 -15.73 -5.69
C ILE A 62 -6.75 -15.24 -6.55
N PHE A 63 -7.76 -14.69 -5.90
CA PHE A 63 -8.88 -14.02 -6.55
C PHE A 63 -8.84 -12.53 -6.22
N ASN A 64 -8.73 -11.70 -7.25
CA ASN A 64 -8.80 -10.25 -7.14
C ASN A 64 -10.01 -9.75 -7.92
N SER A 65 -10.82 -8.93 -7.30
CA SER A 65 -11.93 -8.24 -7.93
C SER A 65 -11.85 -6.75 -7.65
N LEU A 66 -11.95 -5.95 -8.69
CA LEU A 66 -12.07 -4.50 -8.60
C LEU A 66 -13.40 -4.09 -9.23
N LEU A 67 -14.27 -3.51 -8.42
CA LEU A 67 -15.47 -2.84 -8.88
C LEU A 67 -15.18 -1.34 -8.92
N ASP A 68 -15.44 -0.70 -10.06
CA ASP A 68 -15.29 0.75 -10.24
C ASP A 68 -16.54 1.30 -10.93
N ASN A 69 -17.32 2.08 -10.20
CA ASN A 69 -18.55 2.66 -10.69
C ASN A 69 -18.49 4.17 -10.62
N THR A 70 -18.75 4.81 -11.75
CA THR A 70 -18.84 6.25 -11.84
C THR A 70 -20.20 6.65 -12.37
N ILE A 71 -20.89 7.52 -11.65
CA ILE A 71 -22.11 8.17 -12.08
C ILE A 71 -21.81 9.65 -12.16
N LYS A 72 -21.99 10.22 -13.34
CA LYS A 72 -21.88 11.66 -13.58
C LYS A 72 -23.21 12.19 -14.07
N LEU A 73 -23.67 13.26 -13.44
CA LEU A 73 -24.86 14.00 -13.84
C LEU A 73 -24.41 15.41 -14.23
N GLU A 74 -24.87 15.87 -15.38
CA GLU A 74 -24.61 17.21 -15.89
C GLU A 74 -25.91 17.83 -16.34
N HIS A 75 -26.05 19.13 -16.07
CA HIS A 75 -27.20 19.90 -16.51
C HIS A 75 -26.76 21.29 -16.98
N THR A 76 -27.08 21.59 -18.24
CA THR A 76 -26.85 22.90 -18.83
C THR A 76 -28.02 23.83 -18.47
N MET A 77 -27.70 25.01 -17.97
CA MET A 77 -28.68 25.96 -17.44
C MET A 77 -28.72 27.25 -18.26
N ASP A 78 -28.62 27.12 -19.59
CA ASP A 78 -28.64 28.27 -20.52
C ASP A 78 -29.92 29.13 -20.40
N TYR A 79 -31.01 28.53 -19.89
CA TYR A 79 -32.24 29.23 -19.59
C TYR A 79 -32.10 30.24 -18.44
N LEU A 80 -31.09 30.10 -17.57
CA LEU A 80 -30.78 31.01 -16.46
C LEU A 80 -29.65 31.97 -16.83
N LEU A 81 -28.59 31.43 -17.39
CA LEU A 81 -27.39 32.13 -17.85
C LEU A 81 -26.75 31.34 -18.96
N GLU A 82 -26.56 31.93 -20.14
CA GLU A 82 -25.89 31.28 -21.26
C GLU A 82 -24.49 30.80 -20.89
N GLY A 83 -24.18 29.56 -21.24
CA GLY A 83 -22.91 28.92 -20.90
C GLY A 83 -22.77 28.41 -19.46
N LEU A 84 -23.85 28.49 -18.66
CA LEU A 84 -23.82 27.94 -17.29
C LEU A 84 -24.12 26.45 -17.28
N ARG A 85 -23.28 25.70 -16.59
CA ARG A 85 -23.43 24.27 -16.40
C ARG A 85 -23.19 23.88 -14.92
N VAL A 86 -24.00 22.97 -14.42
CA VAL A 86 -23.82 22.34 -13.12
C VAL A 86 -23.57 20.85 -13.32
N TYR A 87 -22.73 20.27 -12.50
CA TYR A 87 -22.46 18.84 -12.56
C TYR A 87 -22.15 18.25 -11.20
N GLY A 88 -22.33 16.94 -11.10
CA GLY A 88 -21.94 16.17 -9.94
C GLY A 88 -21.47 14.79 -10.36
N THR A 89 -20.44 14.29 -9.70
CA THR A 89 -19.86 12.97 -9.92
C THR A 89 -19.81 12.19 -8.61
N VAL A 90 -20.20 10.94 -8.69
CA VAL A 90 -20.01 9.96 -7.62
C VAL A 90 -19.20 8.82 -8.22
N ASN A 91 -18.04 8.53 -7.65
CA ASN A 91 -17.26 7.35 -8.00
C ASN A 91 -17.10 6.47 -6.76
N TYR A 92 -17.45 5.20 -6.90
CA TYR A 92 -17.26 4.20 -5.86
C TYR A 92 -16.42 3.07 -6.39
N GLN A 93 -15.28 2.85 -5.72
CA GLN A 93 -14.38 1.74 -5.98
C GLN A 93 -14.40 0.78 -4.80
N ASP A 94 -14.46 -0.50 -5.10
CA ASP A 94 -14.35 -1.58 -4.13
C ASP A 94 -13.36 -2.62 -4.64
N ASN A 95 -12.36 -2.92 -3.86
CA ASN A 95 -11.37 -3.95 -4.16
C ASN A 95 -11.52 -5.09 -3.17
N TYR A 96 -11.66 -6.28 -3.70
CA TYR A 96 -11.72 -7.51 -2.95
C TYR A 96 -10.59 -8.44 -3.37
N ASN A 97 -9.73 -8.81 -2.43
CA ASN A 97 -8.67 -9.79 -2.64
C ASN A 97 -8.90 -10.98 -1.69
N ARG A 98 -8.89 -12.18 -2.23
CA ARG A 98 -8.98 -13.43 -1.47
C ARG A 98 -7.85 -14.36 -1.89
N ILE A 99 -7.09 -14.83 -0.91
CA ILE A 99 -6.05 -15.83 -1.11
C ILE A 99 -6.49 -17.11 -0.39
N VAL A 100 -6.56 -18.22 -1.12
CA VAL A 100 -6.81 -19.54 -0.56
C VAL A 100 -5.59 -20.40 -0.84
N LYS A 101 -4.96 -20.88 0.22
CA LYS A 101 -3.84 -21.80 0.15
C LYS A 101 -4.31 -23.19 0.58
N TYR A 102 -4.03 -24.17 -0.22
CA TYR A 102 -4.17 -25.59 0.14
C TYR A 102 -2.79 -26.20 0.31
N THR A 103 -2.53 -26.77 1.46
CA THR A 103 -1.30 -27.52 1.74
C THR A 103 -1.65 -28.99 1.92
N PRO A 104 -1.22 -29.88 1.02
CA PRO A 104 -1.51 -31.30 1.14
C PRO A 104 -0.76 -31.89 2.32
N SER A 105 -1.40 -32.85 2.99
CA SER A 105 -0.70 -33.74 3.91
C SER A 105 -0.11 -34.88 3.13
N ILE A 106 1.17 -35.12 3.30
CA ILE A 106 1.88 -36.26 2.68
C ILE A 106 2.48 -37.11 3.79
N PRO A 107 2.49 -38.45 3.63
CA PRO A 107 3.11 -39.32 4.60
C PRO A 107 4.62 -39.15 4.58
N THR A 108 5.18 -38.84 5.73
CA THR A 108 6.64 -38.75 5.94
C THR A 108 7.07 -39.69 7.05
N TYR A 109 8.29 -40.16 6.97
CA TYR A 109 8.78 -41.19 7.86
C TYR A 109 10.08 -40.75 8.54
N THR A 110 10.21 -41.18 9.77
CA THR A 110 11.48 -41.21 10.50
C THR A 110 12.09 -42.58 10.35
N VAL A 111 13.34 -42.65 9.98
CA VAL A 111 14.04 -43.94 9.80
C VAL A 111 15.02 -44.19 10.93
N GLN A 112 15.12 -45.45 11.33
CA GLN A 112 16.07 -45.92 12.34
C GLN A 112 16.68 -47.23 11.88
N ARG A 113 17.95 -47.45 12.18
CA ARG A 113 18.57 -48.78 12.03
C ARG A 113 17.98 -49.73 13.07
N ASN A 114 17.56 -50.92 12.65
CA ASN A 114 17.04 -51.92 13.58
C ASN A 114 18.10 -52.28 14.62
N PRO A 115 17.77 -52.19 15.93
CA PRO A 115 18.72 -52.47 17.01
C PRO A 115 19.26 -53.91 17.04
N THR A 116 18.45 -54.87 16.54
CA THR A 116 18.77 -56.30 16.56
C THR A 116 19.44 -56.76 15.27
N ASP A 117 19.06 -56.16 14.14
CA ASP A 117 19.62 -56.45 12.82
C ASP A 117 20.09 -55.15 12.16
N PRO A 118 21.37 -54.81 12.22
CA PRO A 118 21.91 -53.57 11.65
C PRO A 118 21.80 -53.46 10.13
N THR A 119 21.45 -54.54 9.44
CA THR A 119 21.25 -54.51 7.97
C THR A 119 19.84 -54.05 7.58
N ARG A 120 18.93 -54.01 8.56
CA ARG A 120 17.53 -53.63 8.37
C ARG A 120 17.27 -52.19 8.84
N LEU A 121 16.40 -51.48 8.10
CA LEU A 121 15.87 -50.17 8.48
C LEU A 121 14.40 -50.32 8.95
N ASP A 122 14.09 -49.66 10.03
CA ASP A 122 12.72 -49.55 10.53
C ASP A 122 12.20 -48.12 10.27
N PHE A 123 10.97 -48.03 9.77
CA PHE A 123 10.33 -46.77 9.41
C PHE A 123 9.17 -46.48 10.39
N PHE A 124 9.16 -45.27 10.95
CA PHE A 124 8.15 -44.82 11.90
C PHE A 124 7.46 -43.59 11.36
N GLY A 125 6.15 -43.48 11.52
CA GLY A 125 5.35 -42.40 11.00
C GLY A 125 4.48 -42.84 9.83
N GLY A 126 4.37 -42.03 8.83
CA GLY A 126 3.55 -42.31 7.64
C GLY A 126 2.06 -42.08 7.82
N GLY A 127 1.66 -41.40 8.88
CA GLY A 127 0.27 -41.00 9.06
C GLY A 127 -0.14 -39.99 7.97
N MET A 128 -1.19 -40.33 7.21
CA MET A 128 -1.86 -39.36 6.32
C MET A 128 -2.89 -38.57 7.13
N GLY A 129 -2.64 -37.28 7.28
CA GLY A 129 -3.65 -36.34 7.76
C GLY A 129 -4.52 -35.80 6.62
N ALA A 130 -5.56 -35.06 6.96
CA ALA A 130 -6.22 -34.20 5.95
C ALA A 130 -5.30 -33.03 5.58
N GLY A 131 -5.29 -32.65 4.31
CA GLY A 131 -4.64 -31.40 3.90
C GLY A 131 -5.29 -30.21 4.57
N THR A 132 -4.53 -29.15 4.75
CA THR A 132 -5.03 -27.93 5.38
C THR A 132 -5.41 -26.89 4.34
N PHE A 133 -6.60 -26.31 4.52
CA PHE A 133 -7.00 -25.11 3.81
C PHE A 133 -6.80 -23.90 4.72
N GLU A 134 -6.03 -22.95 4.22
CA GLU A 134 -5.82 -21.68 4.89
C GLU A 134 -6.36 -20.57 3.98
N SER A 135 -7.26 -19.78 4.49
CA SER A 135 -7.74 -18.59 3.82
C SER A 135 -7.04 -17.39 4.42
N TRP A 136 -6.16 -16.78 3.64
CA TRP A 136 -5.35 -15.65 4.08
C TRP A 136 -5.74 -14.39 3.33
N GLY A 137 -5.63 -13.28 4.04
CA GLY A 137 -5.55 -11.96 3.44
C GLY A 137 -6.82 -11.53 2.73
N TYR A 138 -7.71 -10.99 3.51
CA TYR A 138 -8.72 -10.10 2.99
C TYR A 138 -8.10 -8.71 2.97
N SER A 139 -7.59 -8.29 1.83
CA SER A 139 -7.29 -6.88 1.62
C SER A 139 -8.48 -6.29 0.90
N ASN A 140 -9.47 -5.88 1.68
CA ASN A 140 -10.60 -5.14 1.14
C ASN A 140 -10.33 -3.67 1.36
N TRP A 141 -10.34 -2.89 0.30
CA TRP A 141 -10.40 -1.45 0.44
C TRP A 141 -11.54 -0.91 -0.41
N ASN A 142 -12.12 0.16 0.05
CA ASN A 142 -13.08 0.90 -0.73
C ASN A 142 -12.73 2.39 -0.75
N LYS A 143 -13.09 3.03 -1.84
CA LYS A 143 -12.91 4.46 -2.04
C LYS A 143 -14.21 5.06 -2.55
N LEU A 144 -14.68 6.07 -1.85
CA LEU A 144 -15.77 6.91 -2.30
C LEU A 144 -15.17 8.27 -2.69
N TYR A 145 -15.48 8.71 -3.90
CA TYR A 145 -15.15 10.03 -4.38
C TYR A 145 -16.41 10.75 -4.80
N LEU A 146 -16.54 11.99 -4.37
CA LEU A 146 -17.64 12.88 -4.68
C LEU A 146 -17.06 14.19 -5.19
N ASP A 147 -17.63 14.71 -6.25
CA ASP A 147 -17.43 16.11 -6.63
C ASP A 147 -18.74 16.72 -7.11
N ALA A 148 -18.84 18.02 -6.95
CA ALA A 148 -19.91 18.82 -7.52
C ALA A 148 -19.36 20.20 -7.88
N GLY A 149 -19.74 20.68 -9.04
CA GLY A 149 -19.22 21.94 -9.55
C GLY A 149 -20.23 22.72 -10.38
N ILE A 150 -19.91 23.98 -10.49
CA ILE A 150 -20.58 24.94 -11.35
C ILE A 150 -19.51 25.51 -12.25
N ASP A 151 -19.67 25.41 -13.54
CA ASP A 151 -18.83 26.09 -14.52
C ASP A 151 -19.69 27.01 -15.42
N TRP A 152 -19.08 28.10 -15.80
CA TRP A 152 -19.64 29.05 -16.68
C TRP A 152 -18.59 29.50 -17.69
N HIS A 153 -18.99 29.65 -18.93
CA HIS A 153 -18.17 30.22 -20.00
C HIS A 153 -19.01 31.09 -20.91
N ASP A 154 -18.40 32.17 -21.35
CA ASP A 154 -19.04 33.09 -22.30
C ASP A 154 -17.99 33.72 -23.21
N SER A 155 -18.41 34.06 -24.42
CA SER A 155 -17.55 34.67 -25.45
C SER A 155 -18.28 35.86 -26.10
N PHE A 156 -17.71 37.04 -25.95
CA PHE A 156 -18.29 38.29 -26.49
C PHE A 156 -17.20 39.23 -26.98
N ASN A 157 -17.33 39.79 -28.15
CA ASN A 157 -16.43 40.82 -28.71
C ASN A 157 -14.92 40.46 -28.61
N GLY A 158 -14.57 39.23 -28.87
CA GLY A 158 -13.18 38.75 -28.75
C GLY A 158 -12.74 38.41 -27.32
N HIS A 159 -13.58 38.64 -26.30
CA HIS A 159 -13.34 38.25 -24.92
C HIS A 159 -13.89 36.85 -24.68
N ASN A 160 -13.10 35.96 -24.16
CA ASN A 160 -13.48 34.63 -23.69
C ASN A 160 -13.23 34.55 -22.19
N VAL A 161 -14.28 34.32 -21.42
CA VAL A 161 -14.22 34.24 -19.96
C VAL A 161 -14.73 32.88 -19.52
N SER A 162 -14.05 32.23 -18.59
CA SER A 162 -14.64 31.09 -17.90
C SER A 162 -14.42 31.16 -16.40
N ALA A 163 -15.37 30.63 -15.65
CA ALA A 163 -15.31 30.54 -14.20
C ALA A 163 -15.76 29.15 -13.76
N LEU A 164 -15.05 28.58 -12.79
CA LEU A 164 -15.35 27.27 -12.20
C LEU A 164 -15.30 27.39 -10.69
N VAL A 165 -16.30 26.82 -10.03
CA VAL A 165 -16.26 26.53 -8.59
C VAL A 165 -16.56 25.04 -8.43
N LEU A 166 -15.68 24.32 -7.75
CA LEU A 166 -15.77 22.88 -7.55
C LEU A 166 -15.53 22.53 -6.08
N GLY A 167 -16.43 21.75 -5.50
CA GLY A 167 -16.22 21.06 -4.22
C GLY A 167 -15.93 19.59 -4.47
N LYS A 168 -14.94 19.02 -3.78
CA LYS A 168 -14.61 17.61 -3.86
C LYS A 168 -14.38 17.00 -2.49
N ALA A 169 -14.71 15.72 -2.34
CA ALA A 169 -14.43 14.94 -1.16
C ALA A 169 -14.07 13.51 -1.55
N SER A 170 -13.13 12.91 -0.86
CA SER A 170 -12.83 11.49 -1.01
C SER A 170 -12.66 10.84 0.34
N ARG A 171 -13.09 9.59 0.44
CA ARG A 171 -12.93 8.74 1.61
C ARG A 171 -12.35 7.40 1.16
N TYR A 172 -11.27 7.00 1.77
CA TYR A 172 -10.62 5.72 1.56
C TYR A 172 -10.69 4.90 2.85
N THR A 173 -11.15 3.68 2.75
CA THR A 173 -11.28 2.75 3.88
C THR A 173 -10.50 1.48 3.55
N MET A 174 -9.60 1.09 4.42
CA MET A 174 -8.82 -0.14 4.33
C MET A 174 -8.88 -0.85 5.69
N PRO A 175 -9.68 -1.92 5.82
CA PRO A 175 -9.69 -2.75 7.02
C PRO A 175 -8.30 -3.35 7.24
N GLY A 176 -7.81 -3.27 8.47
CA GLY A 176 -6.46 -3.73 8.81
C GLY A 176 -5.37 -2.67 8.71
N ASP A 177 -5.70 -1.44 8.30
CA ASP A 177 -4.81 -0.30 8.52
C ASP A 177 -4.58 -0.09 10.03
N SER A 178 -3.37 0.33 10.37
CA SER A 178 -2.92 0.49 11.77
C SER A 178 -3.84 1.34 12.65
N TYR A 179 -4.65 2.20 12.04
CA TYR A 179 -5.57 3.08 12.76
C TYR A 179 -7.04 2.66 12.70
N ASN A 180 -7.41 1.73 11.82
CA ASN A 180 -8.80 1.29 11.58
C ASN A 180 -9.79 2.47 11.33
N VAL A 181 -9.29 3.59 10.86
CA VAL A 181 -10.04 4.82 10.60
C VAL A 181 -9.91 5.18 9.12
N PRO A 182 -11.02 5.45 8.42
CA PRO A 182 -10.95 5.88 7.03
C PRO A 182 -10.08 7.13 6.88
N SER A 183 -9.35 7.22 5.77
CA SER A 183 -8.67 8.46 5.37
C SER A 183 -9.54 9.27 4.43
N GLY A 184 -9.46 10.58 4.53
CA GLY A 184 -10.25 11.46 3.69
C GLY A 184 -9.56 12.79 3.42
N VAL A 185 -9.79 13.30 2.24
CA VAL A 185 -9.46 14.65 1.85
C VAL A 185 -10.69 15.32 1.27
N MET A 186 -10.83 16.61 1.56
CA MET A 186 -11.85 17.42 0.96
C MET A 186 -11.27 18.75 0.51
N GLY A 187 -11.92 19.41 -0.43
CA GLY A 187 -11.42 20.69 -0.88
C GLY A 187 -12.39 21.40 -1.81
N PHE A 188 -12.11 22.67 -1.96
CA PHE A 188 -12.77 23.55 -2.90
C PHE A 188 -11.74 24.10 -3.88
N VAL A 189 -12.15 24.28 -5.12
CA VAL A 189 -11.34 24.87 -6.17
C VAL A 189 -12.14 25.97 -6.82
N GLY A 190 -11.57 27.15 -6.90
CA GLY A 190 -12.04 28.24 -7.72
C GLY A 190 -11.07 28.48 -8.85
N ARG A 191 -11.57 28.69 -10.07
CA ARG A 191 -10.76 29.01 -11.24
C ARG A 191 -11.49 30.05 -12.09
N VAL A 192 -10.74 31.04 -12.53
CA VAL A 192 -11.20 32.02 -13.52
C VAL A 192 -10.15 32.09 -14.60
N THR A 193 -10.57 31.99 -15.87
CA THR A 193 -9.72 32.20 -17.03
C THR A 193 -10.27 33.33 -17.87
N TYR A 194 -9.35 34.06 -18.45
CA TYR A 194 -9.64 35.14 -19.36
C TYR A 194 -8.74 35.05 -20.57
N ASN A 195 -9.30 35.21 -21.75
CA ASN A 195 -8.58 35.25 -23.01
C ASN A 195 -9.20 36.34 -23.89
N TYR A 196 -8.37 37.23 -24.40
CA TYR A 196 -8.77 38.26 -25.33
C TYR A 196 -8.09 38.04 -26.69
N GLU A 197 -8.89 37.72 -27.71
CA GLU A 197 -8.49 37.50 -29.10
C GLU A 197 -7.29 36.55 -29.27
N ASP A 198 -7.12 35.61 -28.36
CA ASP A 198 -5.94 34.70 -28.26
C ASP A 198 -4.60 35.43 -28.16
N ARG A 199 -4.61 36.73 -27.86
CA ARG A 199 -3.44 37.58 -27.66
C ARG A 199 -3.03 37.68 -26.21
N TYR A 200 -4.00 37.95 -25.31
CA TYR A 200 -3.78 38.13 -23.88
C TYR A 200 -4.53 37.06 -23.10
N MET A 201 -3.84 36.38 -22.23
CA MET A 201 -4.39 35.30 -21.42
C MET A 201 -4.06 35.54 -19.96
N ALA A 202 -5.02 35.30 -19.09
CA ALA A 202 -4.82 35.34 -17.65
C ALA A 202 -5.63 34.20 -17.00
N GLU A 203 -5.06 33.60 -15.97
CA GLU A 203 -5.72 32.57 -15.19
C GLU A 203 -5.42 32.75 -13.72
N VAL A 204 -6.44 32.59 -12.89
CA VAL A 204 -6.35 32.57 -11.45
C VAL A 204 -7.00 31.28 -10.96
N ASN A 205 -6.24 30.51 -10.21
CA ASN A 205 -6.72 29.31 -9.53
C ASN A 205 -6.52 29.46 -8.03
N VAL A 206 -7.48 29.00 -7.26
CA VAL A 206 -7.38 28.94 -5.80
C VAL A 206 -7.87 27.59 -5.34
N GLY A 207 -7.00 26.82 -4.71
CA GLY A 207 -7.35 25.58 -4.01
C GLY A 207 -7.47 25.84 -2.51
N TYR A 208 -8.51 25.32 -1.89
CA TYR A 208 -8.68 25.27 -0.44
C TYR A 208 -8.88 23.82 -0.05
N ASN A 209 -7.81 23.15 0.37
CA ASN A 209 -7.81 21.71 0.62
C ASN A 209 -7.65 21.41 2.11
N GLY A 210 -8.36 20.40 2.57
CA GLY A 210 -8.33 19.92 3.95
C GLY A 210 -8.02 18.43 4.04
N THR A 211 -7.31 18.05 5.09
CA THR A 211 -6.93 16.68 5.42
C THR A 211 -7.09 16.42 6.92
N GLU A 212 -7.38 15.19 7.30
CA GLU A 212 -7.44 14.79 8.70
C GLU A 212 -6.06 14.57 9.34
N GLN A 213 -4.99 14.65 8.56
CA GLN A 213 -3.62 14.42 9.06
C GLN A 213 -3.17 15.48 10.07
N PHE A 214 -3.82 16.64 10.09
CA PHE A 214 -3.46 17.76 10.94
C PHE A 214 -4.52 18.03 12.03
N ALA A 215 -4.12 18.69 13.09
CA ALA A 215 -4.99 19.08 14.19
C ALA A 215 -6.12 20.01 13.72
N GLU A 216 -7.20 20.08 14.49
CA GLU A 216 -8.27 21.02 14.27
C GLU A 216 -7.73 22.46 14.19
N GLY A 217 -8.24 23.24 13.24
CA GLY A 217 -7.73 24.59 12.94
C GLY A 217 -6.53 24.63 12.00
N ARG A 218 -5.83 23.51 11.73
CA ARG A 218 -4.68 23.43 10.83
C ARG A 218 -4.90 22.50 9.64
N ARG A 219 -6.08 21.89 9.54
CA ARG A 219 -6.43 20.92 8.51
C ARG A 219 -6.49 21.49 7.11
N PHE A 220 -6.87 22.76 6.99
CA PHE A 220 -7.10 23.41 5.72
C PHE A 220 -5.96 24.33 5.31
N GLY A 221 -5.60 24.28 4.02
CA GLY A 221 -4.60 25.14 3.41
C GLY A 221 -5.10 25.79 2.14
N TRP A 222 -4.70 27.07 1.93
CA TRP A 222 -4.93 27.81 0.69
C TRP A 222 -3.73 27.63 -0.24
N PHE A 223 -4.01 27.34 -1.52
CA PHE A 223 -2.99 27.09 -2.55
C PHE A 223 -3.36 27.89 -3.79
N PRO A 224 -2.94 29.16 -3.85
CA PRO A 224 -3.18 30.00 -5.01
C PRO A 224 -2.21 29.69 -6.15
N ALA A 225 -2.69 29.91 -7.39
CA ALA A 225 -1.85 29.89 -8.58
C ALA A 225 -2.35 30.95 -9.58
N TYR A 226 -1.43 31.60 -10.24
CA TYR A 226 -1.68 32.66 -11.22
C TYR A 226 -0.86 32.42 -12.46
N SER A 227 -1.42 32.67 -13.62
CA SER A 227 -0.66 32.68 -14.86
C SER A 227 -1.11 33.78 -15.80
N ILE A 228 -0.17 34.29 -16.58
CA ILE A 228 -0.41 35.24 -17.65
C ILE A 228 0.28 34.75 -18.92
N GLY A 229 -0.28 35.07 -20.06
CA GLY A 229 0.25 34.74 -21.36
C GLY A 229 0.02 35.89 -22.33
N TRP A 230 0.99 36.07 -23.22
CA TRP A 230 0.92 37.06 -24.30
C TRP A 230 1.46 36.46 -25.58
N VAL A 231 0.81 36.77 -26.70
CA VAL A 231 1.19 36.32 -28.04
C VAL A 231 1.62 37.53 -28.87
N PRO A 232 2.90 37.96 -28.82
CA PRO A 232 3.41 39.10 -29.58
C PRO A 232 3.18 39.01 -31.08
N THR A 233 3.22 37.81 -31.64
CA THR A 233 3.00 37.59 -33.08
C THR A 233 1.57 37.84 -33.55
N ALA A 234 0.63 37.93 -32.62
CA ALA A 234 -0.76 38.28 -32.93
C ALA A 234 -1.02 39.79 -32.87
N GLU A 235 -0.02 40.63 -32.56
CA GLU A 235 -0.14 42.09 -32.47
C GLU A 235 0.13 42.77 -33.82
N ASP A 236 -0.57 43.86 -34.05
CA ASP A 236 -0.46 44.63 -35.31
C ASP A 236 0.92 45.20 -35.57
N PHE A 237 1.75 45.38 -34.53
CA PHE A 237 3.11 45.87 -34.66
C PHE A 237 4.12 44.76 -35.05
N PHE A 238 3.72 43.48 -34.94
CA PHE A 238 4.64 42.39 -35.25
C PHE A 238 4.67 42.13 -36.76
N PRO A 239 5.85 42.16 -37.39
CA PRO A 239 5.94 41.96 -38.83
C PRO A 239 5.61 40.52 -39.21
N GLU A 240 4.73 40.36 -40.18
CA GLU A 240 4.48 39.04 -40.77
C GLU A 240 5.76 38.52 -41.45
N ASN A 241 6.18 37.31 -41.10
CA ASN A 241 7.34 36.65 -41.69
C ASN A 241 7.20 35.13 -41.62
N ASP A 242 7.85 34.43 -42.53
CA ASP A 242 7.80 32.98 -42.66
C ASP A 242 8.73 32.23 -41.67
N ILE A 243 9.51 32.97 -40.88
CA ILE A 243 10.52 32.39 -39.98
C ILE A 243 9.92 32.25 -38.56
N LEU A 244 9.27 33.30 -38.04
CA LEU A 244 8.65 33.32 -36.72
C LEU A 244 7.19 33.59 -36.87
N THR A 245 6.42 32.51 -37.06
CA THR A 245 4.97 32.58 -37.28
C THR A 245 4.17 32.60 -35.99
N PHE A 246 4.75 32.10 -34.87
CA PHE A 246 4.13 32.08 -33.59
C PHE A 246 5.13 32.24 -32.45
N LEU A 247 4.89 33.23 -31.59
CA LEU A 247 5.61 33.44 -30.33
C LEU A 247 4.61 33.67 -29.21
N LYS A 248 4.69 32.85 -28.16
CA LYS A 248 3.91 33.01 -26.91
C LYS A 248 4.86 33.15 -25.73
N ILE A 249 4.69 34.20 -24.97
CA ILE A 249 5.38 34.42 -23.68
C ILE A 249 4.41 34.13 -22.59
N ARG A 250 4.83 33.39 -21.59
CA ARG A 250 4.01 33.05 -20.41
C ARG A 250 4.82 33.19 -19.14
N ALA A 251 4.14 33.52 -18.06
CA ALA A 251 4.68 33.47 -16.72
C ALA A 251 3.65 32.88 -15.77
N SER A 252 4.09 32.12 -14.82
CA SER A 252 3.21 31.53 -13.81
C SER A 252 3.83 31.53 -12.42
N TYR A 253 2.96 31.60 -11.43
CA TYR A 253 3.26 31.37 -10.02
C TYR A 253 2.23 30.43 -9.44
N GLY A 254 2.66 29.48 -8.63
CA GLY A 254 1.74 28.59 -7.92
C GLY A 254 2.29 28.06 -6.62
N GLU A 255 1.39 27.82 -5.66
CA GLU A 255 1.68 27.11 -4.43
C GLU A 255 1.05 25.72 -4.46
N VAL A 256 1.80 24.71 -4.04
CA VAL A 256 1.35 23.32 -3.92
C VAL A 256 1.53 22.87 -2.48
N GLY A 257 0.51 22.21 -1.92
CA GLY A 257 0.54 21.62 -0.60
C GLY A 257 0.77 20.11 -0.65
N ASN A 258 1.51 19.62 0.33
CA ASN A 258 1.68 18.19 0.59
C ASN A 258 1.30 17.91 2.06
N ASP A 259 0.44 16.92 2.29
CA ASP A 259 0.01 16.46 3.61
C ASP A 259 0.69 15.15 4.04
N GLN A 260 1.51 14.56 3.15
CA GLN A 260 2.25 13.35 3.44
C GLN A 260 3.70 13.69 3.83
N LEU A 261 3.94 13.76 5.12
CA LEU A 261 5.23 14.18 5.68
C LEU A 261 6.23 13.02 5.87
N GLY A 262 5.97 11.89 5.22
CA GLY A 262 6.83 10.71 5.22
C GLY A 262 6.40 9.62 6.21
N GLY A 263 6.81 8.38 5.90
CA GLY A 263 6.42 7.18 6.64
C GLY A 263 4.94 6.80 6.48
N ASN A 264 4.54 5.73 7.17
CA ASN A 264 3.15 5.25 7.17
C ASN A 264 2.32 5.84 8.33
N ARG A 265 2.81 6.90 8.98
CA ARG A 265 2.13 7.50 10.11
C ARG A 265 1.01 8.41 9.64
N ARG A 266 -0.13 8.28 10.30
CA ARG A 266 -1.28 9.18 10.18
C ARG A 266 -1.46 9.97 11.47
N PHE A 267 -2.24 11.05 11.41
CA PHE A 267 -2.56 11.89 12.58
C PHE A 267 -1.31 12.39 13.32
N TYR A 268 -0.44 13.10 12.61
CA TYR A 268 0.83 13.61 13.14
C TYR A 268 0.72 14.43 14.42
N TYR A 269 -0.46 14.95 14.72
CA TYR A 269 -0.75 15.72 15.93
C TYR A 269 -1.01 14.86 17.17
N LEU A 270 -1.36 13.56 16.96
CA LEU A 270 -1.60 12.64 18.06
C LEU A 270 -0.28 12.07 18.58
N PRO A 271 -0.05 12.10 19.91
CA PRO A 271 1.11 11.45 20.48
C PRO A 271 0.96 9.93 20.43
N ASN A 272 2.01 9.25 20.02
CA ASN A 272 2.23 7.84 20.32
C ASN A 272 3.39 7.76 21.30
N THR A 273 3.10 8.09 22.56
CA THR A 273 4.11 8.41 23.57
C THR A 273 4.93 7.21 23.99
N TYR A 274 4.32 6.02 23.96
CA TYR A 274 4.98 4.78 24.35
C TYR A 274 4.63 3.64 23.38
N ASN A 275 5.64 2.90 22.99
CA ASN A 275 5.49 1.61 22.34
C ASN A 275 5.50 0.55 23.43
N LEU A 276 4.36 -0.08 23.67
CA LEU A 276 4.21 -1.16 24.63
C LEU A 276 4.81 -2.45 24.07
N ASP A 277 5.13 -3.38 24.96
CA ASP A 277 5.70 -4.69 24.62
C ASP A 277 7.04 -4.61 23.86
N GLN A 278 7.76 -3.51 24.07
CA GLN A 278 9.08 -3.25 23.50
C GLN A 278 10.14 -3.20 24.57
N GLY A 279 11.29 -3.81 24.27
CA GLY A 279 12.34 -3.95 25.28
C GLY A 279 11.87 -4.79 26.45
N GLY A 280 12.67 -4.96 27.46
CA GLY A 280 12.29 -5.68 28.66
C GLY A 280 13.47 -6.17 29.46
N TYR A 281 13.17 -6.75 30.60
CA TYR A 281 14.15 -7.23 31.55
C TYR A 281 13.89 -8.69 31.89
N TRP A 282 14.94 -9.46 32.02
CA TRP A 282 14.91 -10.77 32.59
C TRP A 282 14.96 -10.64 34.12
N LEU A 283 13.85 -10.95 34.79
CA LEU A 283 13.78 -10.95 36.24
C LEU A 283 13.83 -12.41 36.71
N GLY A 284 14.96 -12.83 37.21
CA GLY A 284 15.14 -14.18 37.72
C GLY A 284 16.63 -14.56 37.88
N ASN A 285 16.86 -15.71 38.49
CA ASN A 285 18.19 -16.23 38.67
C ASN A 285 18.75 -16.81 37.35
N SER A 286 20.01 -16.56 37.10
CA SER A 286 20.76 -17.06 35.96
C SER A 286 21.10 -18.56 36.04
N ASP A 287 20.59 -19.29 37.02
CA ASP A 287 20.88 -20.70 37.30
C ASP A 287 20.08 -21.70 36.46
N GLY A 288 19.21 -21.24 35.56
CA GLY A 288 18.43 -22.07 34.65
C GLY A 288 17.35 -22.93 35.32
N SER A 289 17.06 -22.75 36.60
CA SER A 289 16.17 -23.61 37.39
C SER A 289 14.71 -23.10 37.42
N SER A 290 14.40 -21.99 36.78
CA SER A 290 13.04 -21.45 36.67
C SER A 290 12.83 -20.83 35.30
N PRO A 291 11.64 -20.88 34.70
CA PRO A 291 11.36 -20.11 33.50
C PRO A 291 11.65 -18.65 33.82
N ASN A 292 12.74 -18.13 33.23
CA ASN A 292 13.12 -16.73 33.37
C ASN A 292 11.94 -15.87 32.89
N PRO A 293 11.18 -15.24 33.79
CA PRO A 293 10.11 -14.39 33.34
C PRO A 293 10.72 -13.17 32.63
N TYR A 294 10.58 -13.15 31.31
CA TYR A 294 10.85 -11.96 30.54
C TYR A 294 9.68 -11.01 30.70
N TRP A 295 9.92 -9.86 31.29
CA TRP A 295 8.90 -8.83 31.45
C TRP A 295 9.09 -7.81 30.34
N THR A 296 8.10 -7.71 29.48
CA THR A 296 8.08 -6.70 28.42
C THR A 296 7.92 -5.32 29.05
N GLY A 297 8.68 -4.39 28.52
CA GLY A 297 8.67 -2.99 28.96
C GLY A 297 7.95 -2.09 27.96
N ALA A 298 8.20 -0.81 28.08
CA ALA A 298 7.78 0.20 27.12
C ALA A 298 9.00 1.06 26.73
N THR A 299 9.06 1.42 25.45
CA THR A 299 10.04 2.38 24.95
C THR A 299 9.36 3.68 24.59
N GLU A 300 10.08 4.78 24.59
CA GLU A 300 9.56 6.07 24.12
C GLU A 300 9.10 5.94 22.66
N GLY A 301 7.93 6.43 22.40
CA GLY A 301 7.33 6.52 21.07
C GLY A 301 7.56 7.88 20.43
N THR A 302 6.78 8.18 19.41
CA THR A 302 6.86 9.46 18.71
C THR A 302 5.95 10.48 19.37
N LEU A 303 6.49 11.65 19.70
CA LEU A 303 5.68 12.78 20.19
C LEU A 303 4.75 13.28 19.05
N GLY A 304 3.52 13.62 19.42
CA GLY A 304 2.62 14.33 18.53
C GLY A 304 3.01 15.81 18.44
N ASN A 305 2.80 16.39 17.28
CA ASN A 305 2.99 17.84 17.11
C ASN A 305 1.69 18.49 16.62
N PRO A 306 0.93 19.17 17.48
CA PRO A 306 -0.31 19.82 17.10
C PRO A 306 -0.11 21.04 16.18
N ASP A 307 1.11 21.54 16.07
CA ASP A 307 1.45 22.68 15.24
C ASP A 307 1.81 22.33 13.80
N ILE A 308 1.88 21.04 13.48
CA ILE A 308 2.20 20.59 12.14
C ILE A 308 1.08 20.92 11.16
N THR A 309 1.44 21.36 9.97
CA THR A 309 0.53 21.74 8.92
C THR A 309 1.13 21.40 7.55
N TRP A 310 0.48 21.77 6.49
CA TRP A 310 0.87 21.53 5.11
C TRP A 310 2.32 21.94 4.82
N GLU A 311 3.07 21.04 4.23
CA GLU A 311 4.30 21.39 3.52
C GLU A 311 3.93 22.18 2.27
N ARG A 312 4.62 23.28 1.99
CA ARG A 312 4.32 24.17 0.87
C ARG A 312 5.51 24.30 -0.07
N ALA A 313 5.26 24.03 -1.34
CA ALA A 313 6.22 24.31 -2.41
C ALA A 313 5.72 25.48 -3.25
N LYS A 314 6.59 26.46 -3.50
CA LYS A 314 6.35 27.59 -4.40
C LYS A 314 7.04 27.33 -5.71
N LYS A 315 6.30 27.48 -6.81
CA LYS A 315 6.80 27.26 -8.17
C LYS A 315 6.65 28.55 -8.97
N TYR A 316 7.66 28.84 -9.76
CA TYR A 316 7.71 29.97 -10.70
C TYR A 316 8.14 29.42 -12.07
N ASP A 317 7.50 29.90 -13.11
CA ASP A 317 7.79 29.48 -14.48
C ASP A 317 7.68 30.71 -15.40
#